data_668215e2c75af7e69a93ddbab4e48e4a
#
_entry.id   668215e2c75af7e69a93ddbab4e48e4a
#
_cell.length_a   1.000
_cell.length_b   1.000
_cell.length_c   1.000
_cell.angle_alpha   90.00
_cell.angle_beta   90.00
_cell.angle_gamma   90.00
#
_symmetry.space_group_name_H-M   'P 1'
#
loop_
_entity.id
_entity.type
_entity.pdbx_description
1 polymer ?
#
loop_
_entity_poly.entity_id
_entity_poly.type
_entity_poly.pdbx_seq_one_letter_code
_entity_poly.pdbx_strand_id
1 'polypeptide(L)'
;AQSPYTDYDKANKVEKAAVELVGYAKTAELAPGASETVTVTFDQEQLKSYDYVNAKTYILDAGDYYITAAQNAHEAVNNILSAKGKSVADGMTADGDTAFVATYTPANGTVDTTTYKLDTTTGVEITNQLDHANGGLQYLSRSDWTGTWPTVDGEVGDQISTWGNPINGTDASGKAASYTYRKTISKEDLAKLDSFDSLNPTDFSALTDEIVYGKDNGLGLIDMRGLDYDDEKWDELLDQLTPSDYQTLITQSGYGTAAIKSVDKPSTTDRDAATGLVNYGVDASGNFYFKGNITHCGVIVLAQTYNDDLAYHYGENNGDESYYLNVDGWYAPAVNMHRTAFSGRNSEYYSEDPFVGGHIASLECKGVASRGMYVFVKHFAVNDQENHRGDRDGQFSIATFLNEQAAREIYLKPFEMCIKTDDVQMNYAKDNGDGTYSNATREIPSVTGVM
;
A
#
# COMPACT_ATOMS: atom_id res chain seq x y z
N ALA A 1 -1.75 -15.18 14.27
CA ALA A 1 -2.97 -15.99 14.16
C ALA A 1 -2.83 -17.00 13.02
N GLN A 2 -3.64 -18.05 13.08
CA GLN A 2 -3.84 -19.00 11.98
C GLN A 2 -5.34 -19.18 11.78
N SER A 3 -5.82 -18.86 10.59
CA SER A 3 -7.19 -19.12 10.16
C SER A 3 -7.40 -20.60 9.83
N PRO A 4 -8.60 -21.16 9.97
CA PRO A 4 -8.90 -22.51 9.49
C PRO A 4 -8.74 -22.59 7.97
N TYR A 5 -8.35 -23.76 7.47
CA TYR A 5 -8.28 -24.05 6.04
C TYR A 5 -9.24 -25.19 5.74
N THR A 6 -10.41 -24.83 5.27
CA THR A 6 -11.60 -25.68 5.23
C THR A 6 -11.81 -26.32 3.86
N ASP A 7 -12.77 -27.22 3.74
CA ASP A 7 -13.15 -27.77 2.42
C ASP A 7 -13.85 -26.71 1.55
N TYR A 8 -14.48 -25.70 2.18
CA TYR A 8 -14.99 -24.53 1.46
C TYR A 8 -13.86 -23.76 0.78
N ASP A 9 -12.77 -23.49 1.51
CA ASP A 9 -11.61 -22.77 0.99
C ASP A 9 -11.00 -23.49 -0.20
N LYS A 10 -10.77 -24.79 -0.08
CA LYS A 10 -10.22 -25.62 -1.16
C LYS A 10 -11.12 -25.60 -2.41
N ALA A 11 -12.44 -25.68 -2.21
CA ALA A 11 -13.41 -25.67 -3.30
C ALA A 11 -13.49 -24.32 -4.01
N ASN A 12 -13.28 -23.23 -3.27
CA ASN A 12 -13.39 -21.85 -3.78
C ASN A 12 -12.03 -21.17 -3.99
N LYS A 13 -10.93 -21.90 -3.87
CA LYS A 13 -9.55 -21.39 -4.05
C LYS A 13 -9.19 -20.24 -3.11
N VAL A 14 -9.76 -20.25 -1.90
CA VAL A 14 -9.37 -19.30 -0.86
C VAL A 14 -8.12 -19.82 -0.19
N GLU A 15 -7.02 -19.11 -0.33
CA GLU A 15 -5.74 -19.50 0.25
C GLU A 15 -5.60 -18.95 1.67
N LYS A 16 -4.88 -19.69 2.52
CA LYS A 16 -4.62 -19.31 3.91
C LYS A 16 -3.13 -19.40 4.20
N ALA A 17 -2.59 -18.41 4.87
CA ALA A 17 -1.23 -18.47 5.37
C ALA A 17 -1.08 -19.55 6.45
N ALA A 18 0.16 -20.05 6.63
CA ALA A 18 0.45 -20.95 7.75
C ALA A 18 0.30 -20.23 9.09
N VAL A 19 0.65 -18.95 9.14
CA VAL A 19 0.46 -18.04 10.27
C VAL A 19 0.52 -16.60 9.73
N GLU A 20 -0.23 -15.70 10.33
CA GLU A 20 -0.26 -14.28 10.01
C GLU A 20 0.04 -13.47 11.26
N LEU A 21 0.78 -12.37 11.11
CA LEU A 21 0.96 -11.41 12.18
C LEU A 21 -0.29 -10.54 12.28
N VAL A 22 -0.89 -10.47 13.46
CA VAL A 22 -2.09 -9.65 13.73
C VAL A 22 -1.84 -8.55 14.74
N GLY A 23 -0.64 -8.50 15.30
CA GLY A 23 -0.21 -7.46 16.24
C GLY A 23 1.09 -7.85 16.94
N TYR A 24 1.72 -6.86 17.53
CA TYR A 24 2.92 -7.04 18.35
C TYR A 24 2.94 -6.00 19.48
N ALA A 25 3.77 -6.24 20.48
CA ALA A 25 4.07 -5.27 21.51
C ALA A 25 5.50 -5.43 21.99
N LYS A 26 6.05 -4.36 22.54
CA LYS A 26 7.40 -4.34 23.18
C LYS A 26 7.25 -4.01 24.66
N THR A 27 8.06 -4.64 25.47
CA THR A 27 8.19 -4.24 26.88
C THR A 27 8.99 -2.94 26.99
N ALA A 28 8.84 -2.24 28.09
CA ALA A 28 9.83 -1.24 28.52
C ALA A 28 11.20 -1.91 28.75
N GLU A 29 12.23 -1.12 29.01
CA GLU A 29 13.52 -1.65 29.43
C GLU A 29 13.37 -2.37 30.76
N LEU A 30 13.64 -3.68 30.78
CA LEU A 30 13.50 -4.50 31.99
C LEU A 30 14.82 -4.67 32.69
N ALA A 31 14.82 -4.42 34.01
CA ALA A 31 15.96 -4.78 34.86
C ALA A 31 16.14 -6.31 34.92
N PRO A 32 17.34 -6.84 35.14
CA PRO A 32 17.57 -8.27 35.25
C PRO A 32 16.61 -8.95 36.24
N GLY A 33 15.87 -9.94 35.76
CA GLY A 33 14.87 -10.68 36.53
C GLY A 33 13.49 -10.01 36.67
N ALA A 34 13.31 -8.82 36.12
CA ALA A 34 12.01 -8.18 36.05
C ALA A 34 11.16 -8.78 34.89
N SER A 35 9.84 -8.65 35.01
CA SER A 35 8.86 -9.03 34.01
C SER A 35 7.80 -7.95 33.85
N GLU A 36 7.24 -7.86 32.67
CA GLU A 36 6.14 -6.97 32.34
C GLU A 36 5.07 -7.75 31.58
N THR A 37 3.81 -7.41 31.81
CA THR A 37 2.70 -7.91 30.99
C THR A 37 2.38 -6.90 29.92
N VAL A 38 2.50 -7.29 28.66
CA VAL A 38 2.08 -6.50 27.51
C VAL A 38 0.76 -7.01 26.98
N THR A 39 -0.08 -6.11 26.47
CA THR A 39 -1.35 -6.44 25.84
C THR A 39 -1.28 -6.12 24.36
N VAL A 40 -1.60 -7.09 23.51
CA VAL A 40 -1.77 -6.91 22.08
C VAL A 40 -3.26 -7.02 21.76
N THR A 41 -3.81 -5.97 21.19
CA THR A 41 -5.22 -5.95 20.75
C THR A 41 -5.27 -5.95 19.23
N PHE A 42 -6.18 -6.73 18.66
CA PHE A 42 -6.46 -6.73 17.24
C PHE A 42 -7.95 -6.99 17.00
N ASP A 43 -8.45 -6.50 15.88
CA ASP A 43 -9.85 -6.68 15.51
C ASP A 43 -10.08 -8.01 14.81
N GLN A 44 -11.28 -8.58 14.98
CA GLN A 44 -11.69 -9.79 14.28
C GLN A 44 -11.59 -9.63 12.75
N GLU A 45 -11.72 -8.41 12.27
CA GLU A 45 -11.56 -8.08 10.85
C GLU A 45 -10.23 -8.54 10.27
N GLN A 46 -9.17 -8.61 11.07
CA GLN A 46 -7.86 -9.11 10.63
C GLN A 46 -7.82 -10.62 10.39
N LEU A 47 -8.88 -11.35 10.78
CA LEU A 47 -9.01 -12.79 10.56
C LEU A 47 -9.83 -13.13 9.31
N LYS A 48 -10.38 -12.12 8.63
CA LYS A 48 -11.16 -12.31 7.40
C LYS A 48 -10.27 -12.73 6.23
N SER A 49 -10.84 -13.48 5.29
CA SER A 49 -10.18 -13.81 4.01
C SER A 49 -11.09 -13.46 2.86
N TYR A 50 -10.50 -13.17 1.69
CA TYR A 50 -11.26 -12.79 0.52
C TYR A 50 -11.56 -13.97 -0.38
N ASP A 51 -12.84 -14.29 -0.58
CA ASP A 51 -13.30 -15.29 -1.54
C ASP A 51 -13.64 -14.64 -2.87
N TYR A 52 -12.72 -14.71 -3.84
CA TYR A 52 -12.89 -14.09 -5.15
C TYR A 52 -13.65 -14.96 -6.15
N VAL A 53 -13.94 -16.22 -5.80
CA VAL A 53 -14.60 -17.19 -6.70
C VAL A 53 -16.10 -17.24 -6.46
N ASN A 54 -16.52 -17.51 -5.23
CA ASN A 54 -17.91 -17.80 -4.89
C ASN A 54 -18.61 -16.60 -4.22
N ALA A 55 -18.15 -16.19 -3.03
CA ALA A 55 -18.80 -15.10 -2.29
C ALA A 55 -18.50 -13.71 -2.87
N LYS A 56 -17.37 -13.54 -3.53
CA LYS A 56 -16.84 -12.28 -4.10
C LYS A 56 -16.81 -11.14 -3.09
N THR A 57 -16.47 -11.49 -1.86
CA THR A 57 -16.35 -10.59 -0.72
C THR A 57 -15.48 -11.22 0.35
N TYR A 58 -15.23 -10.48 1.45
CA TYR A 58 -14.56 -11.04 2.61
C TYR A 58 -15.47 -12.03 3.37
N ILE A 59 -14.88 -13.10 3.85
CA ILE A 59 -15.52 -14.17 4.61
C ILE A 59 -14.82 -14.38 5.96
N LEU A 60 -15.56 -14.90 6.93
CA LEU A 60 -15.01 -15.59 8.10
C LEU A 60 -15.37 -17.06 8.00
N ASP A 61 -14.36 -17.91 8.09
CA ASP A 61 -14.57 -19.35 8.02
C ASP A 61 -15.20 -19.91 9.27
N ALA A 62 -15.92 -20.99 9.11
CA ALA A 62 -16.28 -21.84 10.22
C ALA A 62 -15.07 -22.68 10.66
N GLY A 63 -14.91 -22.86 11.96
CA GLY A 63 -13.84 -23.65 12.54
C GLY A 63 -12.96 -22.87 13.52
N ASP A 64 -11.87 -23.49 13.89
CA ASP A 64 -10.99 -22.98 14.93
C ASP A 64 -9.91 -22.05 14.36
N TYR A 65 -9.89 -20.83 14.87
CA TYR A 65 -8.81 -19.87 14.71
C TYR A 65 -7.84 -20.01 15.88
N TYR A 66 -6.57 -20.21 15.58
CA TYR A 66 -5.54 -20.35 16.60
C TYR A 66 -4.78 -19.04 16.73
N ILE A 67 -4.70 -18.53 17.94
CA ILE A 67 -4.00 -17.30 18.28
C ILE A 67 -2.86 -17.68 19.21
N THR A 68 -1.64 -17.24 18.87
CA THR A 68 -0.45 -17.56 19.66
C THR A 68 0.43 -16.32 19.87
N ALA A 69 1.06 -16.25 21.04
CA ALA A 69 2.17 -15.34 21.26
C ALA A 69 3.48 -16.07 20.99
N ALA A 70 4.36 -15.47 20.20
CA ALA A 70 5.64 -16.05 19.82
C ALA A 70 6.65 -14.95 19.45
N GLN A 71 7.93 -15.28 19.48
CA GLN A 71 9.00 -14.35 19.12
C GLN A 71 9.24 -14.24 17.60
N ASN A 72 8.74 -15.21 16.85
CA ASN A 72 8.87 -15.24 15.40
C ASN A 72 7.82 -16.20 14.77
N ALA A 73 7.69 -16.14 13.45
CA ALA A 73 6.71 -16.93 12.70
C ALA A 73 6.92 -18.46 12.83
N HIS A 74 8.16 -18.94 12.89
CA HIS A 74 8.44 -20.37 13.05
C HIS A 74 7.97 -20.91 14.39
N GLU A 75 8.25 -20.17 15.46
CA GLU A 75 7.76 -20.50 16.79
C GLU A 75 6.24 -20.48 16.84
N ALA A 76 5.60 -19.45 16.25
CA ALA A 76 4.16 -19.37 16.15
C ALA A 76 3.54 -20.59 15.45
N VAL A 77 4.12 -21.03 14.33
CA VAL A 77 3.66 -22.22 13.61
C VAL A 77 3.84 -23.47 14.47
N ASN A 78 5.00 -23.65 15.13
CA ASN A 78 5.23 -24.81 15.99
C ASN A 78 4.27 -24.86 17.18
N ASN A 79 4.01 -23.72 17.85
CA ASN A 79 3.03 -23.65 18.95
C ASN A 79 1.64 -24.12 18.49
N ILE A 80 1.17 -23.60 17.36
CA ILE A 80 -0.14 -23.93 16.81
C ILE A 80 -0.19 -25.40 16.37
N LEU A 81 0.84 -25.91 15.72
CA LEU A 81 0.90 -27.31 15.32
C LEU A 81 0.90 -28.25 16.52
N SER A 82 1.61 -27.91 17.61
CA SER A 82 1.57 -28.66 18.85
C SER A 82 0.16 -28.64 19.47
N ALA A 83 -0.55 -27.52 19.46
CA ALA A 83 -1.94 -27.44 19.91
C ALA A 83 -2.89 -28.30 19.05
N LYS A 84 -2.53 -28.56 17.79
CA LYS A 84 -3.22 -29.48 16.87
C LYS A 84 -2.75 -30.96 17.03
N GLY A 85 -1.94 -31.26 18.05
CA GLY A 85 -1.46 -32.60 18.34
C GLY A 85 -0.34 -33.09 17.40
N LYS A 86 0.37 -32.19 16.73
CA LYS A 86 1.53 -32.47 15.91
C LYS A 86 2.82 -32.39 16.72
N SER A 87 3.86 -33.00 16.21
CA SER A 87 5.18 -33.09 16.85
C SER A 87 6.31 -33.05 15.81
N VAL A 88 7.54 -33.04 16.27
CA VAL A 88 8.71 -33.15 15.38
C VAL A 88 8.66 -34.39 14.51
N ALA A 89 8.03 -35.48 14.96
CA ALA A 89 7.83 -36.69 14.16
C ALA A 89 6.90 -36.46 12.96
N ASP A 90 6.06 -35.44 12.99
CA ASP A 90 5.20 -35.03 11.89
C ASP A 90 5.86 -33.99 10.95
N GLY A 91 7.15 -33.70 11.14
CA GLY A 91 7.92 -32.77 10.31
C GLY A 91 7.99 -31.32 10.83
N MET A 92 7.62 -31.09 12.09
CA MET A 92 7.82 -29.78 12.72
C MET A 92 9.32 -29.49 12.90
N THR A 93 9.70 -28.23 12.85
CA THR A 93 11.11 -27.81 13.01
C THR A 93 11.58 -27.85 14.46
N ALA A 94 10.66 -27.72 15.42
CA ALA A 94 10.88 -27.84 16.85
C ALA A 94 9.55 -28.17 17.55
N ASP A 95 9.62 -28.61 18.81
CA ASP A 95 8.43 -28.71 19.66
C ASP A 95 7.90 -27.30 19.96
N GLY A 96 6.58 -27.14 19.94
CA GLY A 96 5.91 -25.91 20.28
C GLY A 96 5.36 -25.93 21.70
N ASP A 97 5.06 -24.77 22.24
CA ASP A 97 4.46 -24.61 23.56
C ASP A 97 2.96 -24.27 23.43
N THR A 98 2.13 -25.23 23.82
CA THR A 98 0.64 -25.08 23.76
C THR A 98 0.11 -24.08 24.80
N ALA A 99 0.88 -23.72 25.82
CA ALA A 99 0.51 -22.75 26.83
C ALA A 99 0.35 -21.33 26.24
N PHE A 100 1.00 -21.07 25.11
CA PHE A 100 0.91 -19.81 24.38
C PHE A 100 -0.19 -19.80 23.32
N VAL A 101 -1.04 -20.84 23.22
CA VAL A 101 -2.06 -20.93 22.18
C VAL A 101 -3.45 -20.81 22.79
N ALA A 102 -4.24 -19.88 22.23
CA ALA A 102 -5.68 -19.79 22.45
C ALA A 102 -6.42 -20.17 21.18
N THR A 103 -7.62 -20.69 21.34
CA THR A 103 -8.52 -21.02 20.24
C THR A 103 -9.75 -20.12 20.29
N TYR A 104 -10.09 -19.54 19.15
CA TYR A 104 -11.33 -18.82 18.94
C TYR A 104 -12.16 -19.54 17.89
N THR A 105 -13.40 -19.89 18.22
CA THR A 105 -14.34 -20.56 17.31
C THR A 105 -15.57 -19.69 17.12
N PRO A 106 -15.82 -19.17 15.89
CA PRO A 106 -17.05 -18.44 15.59
C PRO A 106 -18.30 -19.26 15.88
N ALA A 107 -19.34 -18.62 16.45
CA ALA A 107 -20.53 -19.31 16.90
C ALA A 107 -21.42 -19.90 15.77
N ASN A 108 -21.24 -19.39 14.53
CA ASN A 108 -22.17 -19.68 13.44
C ASN A 108 -22.04 -21.10 12.84
N GLY A 109 -20.92 -21.79 13.06
CA GLY A 109 -20.69 -23.14 12.51
C GLY A 109 -20.70 -23.26 10.98
N THR A 110 -20.87 -22.15 10.25
CA THR A 110 -20.88 -22.03 8.80
C THR A 110 -20.06 -20.82 8.39
N VAL A 111 -19.58 -20.80 7.14
CA VAL A 111 -18.88 -19.65 6.58
C VAL A 111 -19.77 -18.42 6.61
N ASP A 112 -19.29 -17.33 7.20
CA ASP A 112 -19.97 -16.04 7.21
C ASP A 112 -19.50 -15.19 6.02
N THR A 113 -20.43 -14.88 5.13
CA THR A 113 -20.21 -14.08 3.92
C THR A 113 -20.87 -12.70 4.01
N THR A 114 -21.32 -12.30 5.20
CA THR A 114 -22.16 -11.12 5.40
C THR A 114 -21.54 -10.05 6.28
N THR A 115 -20.83 -10.43 7.32
CA THR A 115 -20.27 -9.49 8.32
C THR A 115 -19.34 -8.47 7.69
N TYR A 116 -18.48 -8.88 6.76
CA TYR A 116 -17.51 -8.01 6.08
C TYR A 116 -17.84 -7.81 4.60
N LYS A 117 -19.13 -7.85 4.25
CA LYS A 117 -19.59 -7.57 2.88
C LYS A 117 -19.50 -6.10 2.53
N LEU A 118 -19.63 -5.22 3.51
CA LEU A 118 -19.47 -3.79 3.35
C LEU A 118 -18.14 -3.34 3.97
N ASP A 119 -17.52 -2.36 3.36
CA ASP A 119 -16.38 -1.68 3.96
C ASP A 119 -16.81 -0.99 5.26
N THR A 120 -16.08 -1.23 6.34
CA THR A 120 -16.44 -0.77 7.68
C THR A 120 -16.35 0.74 7.85
N THR A 121 -15.58 1.41 7.03
CA THR A 121 -15.37 2.86 7.07
C THR A 121 -16.36 3.61 6.16
N THR A 122 -16.54 3.11 4.93
CA THR A 122 -17.31 3.83 3.90
C THR A 122 -18.72 3.27 3.71
N GLY A 123 -19.00 2.06 4.18
CA GLY A 123 -20.26 1.35 3.94
C GLY A 123 -20.46 0.87 2.50
N VAL A 124 -19.45 1.01 1.65
CA VAL A 124 -19.52 0.56 0.26
C VAL A 124 -19.46 -0.95 0.17
N GLU A 125 -20.27 -1.53 -0.70
CA GLU A 125 -20.28 -2.98 -0.94
C GLU A 125 -18.95 -3.43 -1.59
N ILE A 126 -18.33 -4.44 -0.96
CA ILE A 126 -17.07 -5.02 -1.43
C ILE A 126 -17.36 -6.11 -2.45
N THR A 127 -16.89 -5.92 -3.67
CA THR A 127 -17.03 -6.85 -4.80
C THR A 127 -15.71 -7.01 -5.54
N ASN A 128 -15.61 -8.02 -6.43
CA ASN A 128 -14.44 -8.16 -7.28
C ASN A 128 -14.26 -6.94 -8.20
N GLN A 129 -13.07 -6.40 -8.23
CA GLN A 129 -12.67 -5.27 -9.08
C GLN A 129 -11.56 -5.64 -10.07
N LEU A 130 -10.86 -6.75 -9.85
CA LEU A 130 -9.64 -7.11 -10.53
C LEU A 130 -9.74 -8.44 -11.31
N ASP A 131 -10.95 -8.89 -11.66
CA ASP A 131 -11.16 -10.13 -12.42
C ASP A 131 -10.35 -10.15 -13.73
N HIS A 132 -10.17 -8.99 -14.36
CA HIS A 132 -9.37 -8.81 -15.58
C HIS A 132 -7.86 -9.00 -15.34
N ALA A 133 -7.36 -8.79 -14.13
CA ALA A 133 -5.96 -8.94 -13.79
C ALA A 133 -5.55 -10.41 -13.52
N ASN A 134 -6.52 -11.31 -13.43
CA ASN A 134 -6.28 -12.73 -13.19
C ASN A 134 -5.51 -13.41 -14.35
N GLY A 135 -5.67 -12.91 -15.57
CA GLY A 135 -4.95 -13.39 -16.76
C GLY A 135 -5.24 -14.83 -17.17
N GLY A 136 -6.20 -15.50 -16.55
CA GLY A 136 -6.51 -16.92 -16.79
C GLY A 136 -5.38 -17.87 -16.36
N LEU A 137 -4.52 -17.44 -15.44
CA LEU A 137 -3.37 -18.21 -14.98
C LEU A 137 -3.75 -19.17 -13.86
N GLN A 138 -2.98 -20.24 -13.74
CA GLN A 138 -3.00 -21.10 -12.57
C GLN A 138 -2.08 -20.51 -11.50
N TYR A 139 -2.65 -20.20 -10.35
CA TYR A 139 -1.91 -19.69 -9.20
C TYR A 139 -1.49 -20.84 -8.29
N LEU A 140 -0.39 -20.64 -7.57
CA LEU A 140 0.07 -21.55 -6.55
C LEU A 140 -1.03 -21.75 -5.50
N SER A 141 -1.38 -23.01 -5.24
CA SER A 141 -2.37 -23.36 -4.23
C SER A 141 -1.79 -24.31 -3.19
N ARG A 142 -2.09 -24.02 -1.95
CA ARG A 142 -1.79 -24.86 -0.81
C ARG A 142 -2.53 -26.21 -0.85
N SER A 143 -3.68 -26.27 -1.52
CA SER A 143 -4.46 -27.49 -1.68
C SER A 143 -3.79 -28.50 -2.63
N ASP A 144 -2.95 -28.02 -3.53
CA ASP A 144 -2.25 -28.85 -4.53
C ASP A 144 -0.86 -28.25 -4.86
N TRP A 145 0.05 -28.26 -3.89
CA TRP A 145 1.41 -27.81 -4.09
C TRP A 145 2.10 -28.48 -5.30
N THR A 146 1.84 -29.77 -5.52
CA THR A 146 2.48 -30.54 -6.57
C THR A 146 1.99 -30.14 -7.96
N GLY A 147 0.67 -29.96 -8.10
CA GLY A 147 0.05 -29.61 -9.38
C GLY A 147 0.09 -28.13 -9.73
N THR A 148 0.19 -27.25 -8.70
CA THR A 148 0.20 -25.80 -8.90
C THR A 148 1.56 -25.13 -8.78
N TRP A 149 2.59 -25.88 -8.37
CA TRP A 149 3.95 -25.35 -8.32
C TRP A 149 4.43 -24.96 -9.72
N PRO A 150 4.96 -23.74 -9.90
CA PRO A 150 5.44 -23.34 -11.23
C PRO A 150 6.57 -24.25 -11.67
N THR A 151 6.35 -24.96 -12.77
CA THR A 151 7.35 -25.77 -13.43
C THR A 151 7.96 -25.00 -14.60
N VAL A 152 9.26 -25.07 -14.75
CA VAL A 152 9.97 -24.59 -15.93
C VAL A 152 10.09 -25.76 -16.89
N ASP A 153 9.08 -25.99 -17.70
CA ASP A 153 9.24 -26.90 -18.84
C ASP A 153 9.97 -26.12 -19.92
N GLY A 154 10.94 -26.75 -20.55
CA GLY A 154 11.85 -26.11 -21.49
C GLY A 154 11.25 -25.51 -22.76
N GLU A 155 9.96 -25.34 -22.85
CA GLU A 155 9.30 -24.59 -23.93
C GLU A 155 8.93 -23.20 -23.45
N VAL A 156 9.70 -22.24 -23.97
CA VAL A 156 9.46 -20.81 -23.82
C VAL A 156 8.19 -20.45 -24.59
N GLY A 157 7.04 -20.56 -23.96
CA GLY A 157 5.81 -20.21 -24.66
C GLY A 157 4.75 -19.65 -23.74
N ASP A 158 4.43 -20.39 -22.72
CA ASP A 158 3.22 -20.13 -21.95
C ASP A 158 3.43 -20.02 -20.43
N GLN A 159 4.67 -20.07 -19.95
CA GLN A 159 4.92 -20.00 -18.52
C GLN A 159 5.62 -18.71 -18.12
N ILE A 160 5.01 -18.03 -17.20
CA ILE A 160 5.58 -16.85 -16.53
C ILE A 160 6.56 -17.38 -15.49
N SER A 161 7.80 -17.57 -15.88
CA SER A 161 8.87 -17.82 -14.94
C SER A 161 9.65 -16.52 -14.73
N THR A 162 9.40 -15.85 -13.63
CA THR A 162 10.30 -14.82 -13.10
C THR A 162 11.44 -15.46 -12.31
N TRP A 163 11.36 -16.75 -12.06
CA TRP A 163 12.36 -17.51 -11.34
C TRP A 163 13.54 -17.81 -12.25
N GLY A 164 14.64 -17.22 -11.96
CA GLY A 164 15.90 -17.72 -12.38
C GLY A 164 16.51 -17.19 -13.65
N ASN A 165 16.03 -16.18 -14.22
CA ASN A 165 16.75 -15.50 -15.27
C ASN A 165 17.56 -14.33 -14.68
N PRO A 166 18.77 -14.20 -14.90
CA PRO A 166 19.92 -14.97 -15.33
C PRO A 166 20.66 -15.68 -14.19
N ILE A 167 20.03 -15.80 -13.05
CA ILE A 167 20.62 -16.32 -11.80
C ILE A 167 20.80 -17.82 -11.87
N ASN A 168 20.02 -18.52 -12.70
CA ASN A 168 20.07 -19.96 -12.85
C ASN A 168 21.09 -20.47 -13.86
N GLY A 169 22.05 -19.67 -14.23
CA GLY A 169 23.19 -20.12 -15.00
C GLY A 169 22.94 -20.23 -16.49
N THR A 170 23.45 -21.28 -17.08
CA THR A 170 23.47 -21.51 -18.51
C THR A 170 22.45 -22.58 -18.90
N ASP A 171 21.89 -22.45 -20.09
CA ASP A 171 21.12 -23.53 -20.72
C ASP A 171 22.01 -24.75 -21.02
N ALA A 172 21.40 -25.84 -21.53
CA ALA A 172 22.11 -27.06 -21.88
C ALA A 172 23.22 -26.85 -22.93
N SER A 173 23.27 -25.72 -23.62
CA SER A 173 24.31 -25.36 -24.57
C SER A 173 25.43 -24.51 -23.96
N GLY A 174 25.36 -24.18 -22.67
CA GLY A 174 26.30 -23.31 -21.97
C GLY A 174 26.08 -21.81 -22.20
N LYS A 175 24.97 -21.43 -22.84
CA LYS A 175 24.59 -20.05 -23.07
C LYS A 175 23.73 -19.54 -21.91
N ALA A 176 23.91 -18.29 -21.51
CA ALA A 176 23.06 -17.68 -20.50
C ALA A 176 21.58 -17.88 -20.88
N ALA A 177 20.85 -18.58 -20.03
CA ALA A 177 19.44 -18.84 -20.26
C ALA A 177 18.68 -17.51 -20.22
N SER A 178 17.97 -17.20 -21.29
CA SER A 178 17.12 -16.02 -21.39
C SER A 178 15.67 -16.46 -21.34
N TYR A 179 15.05 -16.39 -20.17
CA TYR A 179 13.64 -16.69 -19.97
C TYR A 179 12.78 -15.42 -20.01
N THR A 180 12.92 -14.64 -21.05
CA THR A 180 12.04 -13.49 -21.23
C THR A 180 10.72 -13.99 -21.80
N TYR A 181 9.69 -14.04 -20.97
CA TYR A 181 8.34 -14.25 -21.46
C TYR A 181 7.88 -13.00 -22.20
N ARG A 182 7.56 -13.15 -23.46
CA ARG A 182 6.97 -12.10 -24.28
C ARG A 182 5.58 -12.57 -24.71
N LYS A 183 4.54 -12.01 -24.13
CA LYS A 183 3.20 -12.17 -24.66
C LYS A 183 2.97 -11.06 -25.68
N THR A 184 2.79 -11.44 -26.94
CA THR A 184 2.28 -10.51 -27.94
C THR A 184 0.80 -10.30 -27.64
N ILE A 185 0.38 -9.06 -27.47
CA ILE A 185 -1.04 -8.73 -27.30
C ILE A 185 -1.76 -9.18 -28.57
N SER A 186 -2.76 -10.03 -28.42
CA SER A 186 -3.60 -10.46 -29.53
C SER A 186 -4.46 -9.29 -30.03
N LYS A 187 -4.94 -9.37 -31.26
CA LYS A 187 -5.91 -8.38 -31.76
C LYS A 187 -7.18 -8.34 -30.93
N GLU A 188 -7.54 -9.46 -30.32
CA GLU A 188 -8.69 -9.60 -29.44
C GLU A 188 -8.47 -8.92 -28.10
N ASP A 189 -7.28 -9.07 -27.52
CA ASP A 189 -6.92 -8.38 -26.29
C ASP A 189 -6.72 -6.87 -26.51
N LEU A 190 -6.19 -6.49 -27.69
CA LEU A 190 -6.09 -5.08 -28.07
C LEU A 190 -7.49 -4.45 -28.23
N ALA A 191 -8.45 -5.18 -28.81
CA ALA A 191 -9.84 -4.72 -28.92
C ALA A 191 -10.51 -4.57 -27.54
N LYS A 192 -10.13 -5.38 -26.55
CA LYS A 192 -10.58 -5.18 -25.16
C LYS A 192 -10.02 -3.90 -24.54
N LEU A 193 -8.77 -3.55 -24.84
CA LEU A 193 -8.19 -2.27 -24.43
C LEU A 193 -8.90 -1.10 -25.14
N ASP A 194 -9.20 -1.24 -26.43
CA ASP A 194 -9.94 -0.21 -27.19
C ASP A 194 -11.38 -0.04 -26.68
N SER A 195 -11.97 -1.10 -26.11
CA SER A 195 -13.31 -1.05 -25.53
C SER A 195 -13.33 -0.55 -24.07
N PHE A 196 -12.19 -0.22 -23.50
CA PHE A 196 -12.12 0.39 -22.18
C PHE A 196 -12.71 1.80 -22.28
N ASP A 197 -13.86 2.02 -21.66
CA ASP A 197 -14.57 3.31 -21.71
C ASP A 197 -13.75 4.50 -21.24
N SER A 198 -12.76 4.26 -20.41
CA SER A 198 -11.80 5.29 -20.00
C SER A 198 -10.97 5.87 -21.16
N LEU A 199 -10.88 5.15 -22.28
CA LEU A 199 -10.21 5.62 -23.50
C LEU A 199 -11.19 6.16 -24.54
N ASN A 200 -12.48 5.88 -24.39
CA ASN A 200 -13.50 6.54 -25.16
C ASN A 200 -13.74 7.91 -24.56
N PRO A 201 -13.64 8.99 -25.33
CA PRO A 201 -13.97 10.30 -24.82
C PRO A 201 -15.42 10.25 -24.32
N THR A 202 -15.63 10.68 -23.08
CA THR A 202 -16.97 10.90 -22.53
C THR A 202 -17.77 11.67 -23.56
N ASP A 203 -18.98 11.21 -23.86
CA ASP A 203 -19.88 11.95 -24.74
C ASP A 203 -20.32 13.25 -24.03
N PHE A 204 -19.58 14.31 -24.28
CA PHE A 204 -19.87 15.63 -23.74
C PHE A 204 -21.11 16.26 -24.36
N SER A 205 -21.71 15.65 -25.36
CA SER A 205 -22.96 16.17 -25.97
C SER A 205 -24.15 16.11 -25.01
N ALA A 206 -24.08 15.27 -23.98
CA ALA A 206 -25.08 15.19 -22.91
C ALA A 206 -24.90 16.23 -21.80
N LEU A 207 -23.75 16.91 -21.75
CA LEU A 207 -23.54 18.00 -20.80
C LEU A 207 -24.30 19.23 -21.25
N THR A 208 -25.38 19.52 -20.53
CA THR A 208 -26.24 20.69 -20.79
C THR A 208 -25.86 21.89 -19.94
N ASP A 209 -24.98 21.71 -18.99
CA ASP A 209 -24.57 22.75 -18.07
C ASP A 209 -23.57 23.71 -18.73
N GLU A 210 -23.85 24.99 -18.62
CA GLU A 210 -22.96 26.05 -19.12
C GLU A 210 -21.78 26.16 -18.13
N ILE A 211 -20.56 25.90 -18.60
CA ILE A 211 -19.37 26.10 -17.77
C ILE A 211 -19.13 27.62 -17.58
N VAL A 212 -19.10 28.02 -16.36
CA VAL A 212 -18.86 29.41 -15.98
C VAL A 212 -17.38 29.65 -15.69
N TYR A 213 -16.83 30.74 -16.14
CA TYR A 213 -15.43 31.11 -15.93
C TYR A 213 -15.30 32.57 -15.48
N GLY A 214 -14.28 32.82 -14.65
CA GLY A 214 -13.81 34.17 -14.34
C GLY A 214 -14.80 35.05 -13.57
N LYS A 215 -15.73 34.44 -12.82
CA LYS A 215 -16.56 35.21 -11.87
C LYS A 215 -15.67 35.82 -10.79
N ASP A 216 -16.12 36.90 -10.22
CA ASP A 216 -15.55 37.55 -9.03
C ASP A 216 -16.47 37.27 -7.84
N ASN A 217 -16.28 36.10 -7.21
CA ASN A 217 -17.03 35.71 -6.00
C ASN A 217 -16.26 36.13 -4.72
N GLY A 218 -15.03 36.65 -4.86
CA GLY A 218 -14.22 37.12 -3.75
C GLY A 218 -13.71 36.00 -2.84
N LEU A 219 -13.64 34.75 -3.35
CA LEU A 219 -13.21 33.57 -2.59
C LEU A 219 -11.76 33.24 -2.90
N GLY A 220 -11.02 32.87 -1.84
CA GLY A 220 -9.71 32.24 -1.94
C GLY A 220 -9.78 30.77 -1.58
N LEU A 221 -8.79 29.98 -1.99
CA LEU A 221 -8.70 28.57 -1.61
C LEU A 221 -8.69 28.37 -0.09
N ILE A 222 -8.20 29.35 0.67
CA ILE A 222 -8.19 29.35 2.13
C ILE A 222 -9.61 29.28 2.74
N ASP A 223 -10.60 29.84 2.05
CA ASP A 223 -11.98 29.88 2.52
C ASP A 223 -12.68 28.52 2.43
N MET A 224 -12.08 27.57 1.70
CA MET A 224 -12.57 26.21 1.54
C MET A 224 -12.18 25.31 2.72
N ARG A 225 -11.37 25.78 3.64
CA ARG A 225 -10.91 25.00 4.78
C ARG A 225 -12.05 24.51 5.66
N GLY A 226 -12.15 23.18 5.82
CA GLY A 226 -13.12 22.53 6.69
C GLY A 226 -14.53 22.49 6.12
N LEU A 227 -14.71 22.80 4.84
CA LEU A 227 -15.93 22.54 4.11
C LEU A 227 -15.97 21.07 3.67
N ASP A 228 -17.17 20.52 3.65
CA ASP A 228 -17.40 19.22 3.05
C ASP A 228 -17.12 19.24 1.54
N TYR A 229 -16.84 18.07 0.95
CA TYR A 229 -16.52 17.94 -0.47
C TYR A 229 -17.66 18.47 -1.38
N ASP A 230 -18.89 18.33 -0.96
CA ASP A 230 -20.13 18.69 -1.70
C ASP A 230 -20.67 20.07 -1.29
N ASP A 231 -19.89 20.87 -0.55
CA ASP A 231 -20.30 22.24 -0.20
C ASP A 231 -20.37 23.12 -1.46
N GLU A 232 -21.48 23.83 -1.64
CA GLU A 232 -21.75 24.67 -2.82
C GLU A 232 -20.68 25.75 -3.06
N LYS A 233 -19.93 26.14 -2.03
CA LYS A 233 -18.82 27.06 -2.16
C LYS A 233 -17.68 26.59 -3.05
N TRP A 234 -17.53 25.27 -3.21
CA TRP A 234 -16.55 24.75 -4.17
C TRP A 234 -16.90 25.15 -5.60
N ASP A 235 -18.19 25.11 -5.98
CA ASP A 235 -18.64 25.55 -7.29
C ASP A 235 -18.44 27.06 -7.46
N GLU A 236 -18.72 27.85 -6.42
CA GLU A 236 -18.48 29.30 -6.43
C GLU A 236 -16.98 29.60 -6.60
N LEU A 237 -16.07 28.84 -5.95
CA LEU A 237 -14.64 29.01 -6.11
C LEU A 237 -14.18 28.61 -7.52
N LEU A 238 -14.68 27.49 -8.04
CA LEU A 238 -14.35 26.98 -9.38
C LEU A 238 -14.81 27.94 -10.48
N ASP A 239 -15.95 28.59 -10.31
CA ASP A 239 -16.48 29.64 -11.22
C ASP A 239 -15.52 30.82 -11.40
N GLN A 240 -14.63 31.08 -10.42
CA GLN A 240 -13.62 32.15 -10.51
C GLN A 240 -12.46 31.77 -11.44
N LEU A 241 -12.20 30.46 -11.66
CA LEU A 241 -11.11 30.02 -12.50
C LEU A 241 -11.33 30.40 -13.96
N THR A 242 -10.27 30.82 -14.62
CA THR A 242 -10.26 31.08 -16.06
C THR A 242 -9.81 29.85 -16.84
N PRO A 243 -10.07 29.73 -18.15
CA PRO A 243 -9.49 28.68 -18.99
C PRO A 243 -7.96 28.60 -18.90
N SER A 244 -7.29 29.75 -18.70
CA SER A 244 -5.83 29.78 -18.50
C SER A 244 -5.41 29.20 -17.17
N ASP A 245 -6.22 29.33 -16.11
CA ASP A 245 -5.95 28.73 -14.81
C ASP A 245 -6.05 27.20 -14.88
N TYR A 246 -7.10 26.68 -15.52
CA TYR A 246 -7.23 25.25 -15.78
C TYR A 246 -6.06 24.71 -16.62
N GLN A 247 -5.68 25.41 -17.68
CA GLN A 247 -4.51 25.04 -18.47
C GLN A 247 -3.25 24.98 -17.61
N THR A 248 -3.05 25.97 -16.76
CA THR A 248 -1.90 26.05 -15.86
C THR A 248 -1.88 24.88 -14.85
N LEU A 249 -3.03 24.60 -14.21
CA LEU A 249 -3.16 23.48 -13.28
C LEU A 249 -2.83 22.14 -13.94
N ILE A 250 -3.26 21.94 -15.19
CA ILE A 250 -3.04 20.67 -15.91
C ILE A 250 -1.60 20.55 -16.42
N THR A 251 -1.04 21.64 -16.98
CA THR A 251 0.24 21.58 -17.70
C THR A 251 1.48 21.83 -16.82
N GLN A 252 1.30 22.46 -15.67
CA GLN A 252 2.37 22.81 -14.73
C GLN A 252 2.25 22.05 -13.41
N SER A 253 1.69 20.86 -13.46
CA SER A 253 1.70 19.89 -12.35
C SER A 253 2.85 18.90 -12.52
N GLY A 254 3.26 18.31 -11.41
CA GLY A 254 4.36 17.35 -11.33
C GLY A 254 5.49 17.91 -10.47
N TYR A 255 5.83 17.18 -9.39
CA TYR A 255 6.70 17.66 -8.32
C TYR A 255 6.27 19.01 -7.72
N GLY A 256 4.96 19.24 -7.71
CA GLY A 256 4.30 20.41 -7.18
C GLY A 256 3.18 20.92 -8.07
N THR A 257 2.57 22.02 -7.68
CA THR A 257 1.49 22.67 -8.42
C THR A 257 1.72 24.17 -8.55
N ALA A 258 1.30 24.74 -9.68
CA ALA A 258 1.45 26.17 -9.92
C ALA A 258 0.54 27.02 -8.99
N ALA A 259 0.94 28.26 -8.75
CA ALA A 259 0.08 29.24 -8.11
C ALA A 259 -1.05 29.68 -9.06
N ILE A 260 -2.27 29.83 -8.53
CA ILE A 260 -3.44 30.32 -9.27
C ILE A 260 -3.98 31.55 -8.54
N LYS A 261 -3.77 32.69 -9.14
CA LYS A 261 -4.07 33.99 -8.50
C LYS A 261 -5.56 34.28 -8.36
N SER A 262 -6.39 33.76 -9.28
CA SER A 262 -7.85 34.01 -9.26
C SER A 262 -8.53 33.41 -8.03
N VAL A 263 -7.89 32.52 -7.32
CA VAL A 263 -8.39 31.83 -6.11
C VAL A 263 -7.36 31.82 -4.98
N ASP A 264 -6.36 32.68 -5.03
CA ASP A 264 -5.27 32.79 -4.06
C ASP A 264 -4.61 31.47 -3.69
N LYS A 265 -4.58 30.52 -4.66
CA LYS A 265 -3.88 29.24 -4.47
C LYS A 265 -2.37 29.46 -4.58
N PRO A 266 -1.58 29.13 -3.54
CA PRO A 266 -0.12 29.19 -3.64
C PRO A 266 0.42 28.08 -4.55
N SER A 267 1.66 28.24 -5.01
CA SER A 267 2.42 27.12 -5.57
C SER A 267 2.84 26.16 -4.48
N THR A 268 2.96 24.89 -4.83
CA THR A 268 3.51 23.85 -3.95
C THR A 268 4.74 23.21 -4.56
N THR A 269 5.58 22.63 -3.72
CA THR A 269 6.79 21.88 -4.11
C THR A 269 6.76 20.52 -3.47
N ASP A 270 6.81 19.47 -4.27
CA ASP A 270 6.83 18.09 -3.80
C ASP A 270 8.22 17.48 -4.00
N ARG A 271 8.57 16.51 -3.17
CA ARG A 271 9.83 15.78 -3.28
C ARG A 271 9.61 14.30 -3.10
N ASP A 272 10.49 13.57 -3.77
CA ASP A 272 10.54 12.11 -3.75
C ASP A 272 11.55 11.63 -2.69
N ALA A 273 11.57 10.40 -2.43
CA ALA A 273 12.42 9.47 -1.71
C ALA A 273 11.82 8.91 -0.42
N ALA A 274 12.01 7.61 -0.21
CA ALA A 274 11.48 6.91 0.96
C ALA A 274 12.34 7.10 2.22
N THR A 275 13.57 7.61 2.12
CA THR A 275 14.52 7.72 3.23
C THR A 275 14.95 9.15 3.53
N GLY A 276 14.06 10.10 3.28
CA GLY A 276 14.29 11.53 3.44
C GLY A 276 13.68 12.32 2.29
N LEU A 277 14.20 13.51 2.02
CA LEU A 277 13.73 14.36 0.94
C LEU A 277 14.82 14.51 -0.12
N VAL A 278 14.57 14.06 -1.36
CA VAL A 278 15.48 14.30 -2.47
C VAL A 278 15.36 15.75 -2.92
N ASN A 279 16.14 16.61 -2.33
CA ASN A 279 16.22 18.01 -2.71
C ASN A 279 17.59 18.29 -3.33
N TYR A 280 17.58 18.65 -4.60
CA TYR A 280 18.82 18.94 -5.33
C TYR A 280 18.75 20.28 -6.04
N GLY A 281 19.93 20.84 -6.31
CA GLY A 281 20.13 21.98 -7.19
C GLY A 281 21.02 21.61 -8.35
N VAL A 282 21.14 22.53 -9.29
CA VAL A 282 22.07 22.44 -10.41
C VAL A 282 23.02 23.61 -10.28
N ASP A 283 24.32 23.35 -10.30
CA ASP A 283 25.33 24.40 -10.26
C ASP A 283 25.46 25.10 -11.64
N ALA A 284 26.27 26.16 -11.69
CA ALA A 284 26.52 26.93 -12.92
C ALA A 284 27.15 26.11 -14.06
N SER A 285 27.68 24.93 -13.75
CA SER A 285 28.26 23.99 -14.72
C SER A 285 27.29 22.89 -15.14
N GLY A 286 26.06 22.88 -14.62
CA GLY A 286 25.04 21.86 -14.90
C GLY A 286 25.14 20.60 -14.04
N ASN A 287 25.98 20.57 -13.00
CA ASN A 287 26.08 19.41 -12.13
C ASN A 287 25.00 19.43 -11.06
N PHE A 288 24.44 18.26 -10.79
CA PHE A 288 23.50 18.09 -9.68
C PHE A 288 24.24 18.05 -8.34
N TYR A 289 23.66 18.68 -7.33
CA TYR A 289 24.10 18.58 -5.94
C TYR A 289 22.91 18.55 -4.98
N PHE A 290 23.05 17.88 -3.85
CA PHE A 290 22.03 17.85 -2.81
C PHE A 290 22.05 19.14 -1.98
N LYS A 291 20.87 19.65 -1.68
CA LYS A 291 20.67 20.90 -0.92
C LYS A 291 20.27 20.58 0.52
N GLY A 292 21.23 20.26 1.36
CA GLY A 292 21.03 20.25 2.81
C GLY A 292 20.03 19.25 3.36
N ASN A 293 19.63 18.27 2.56
CA ASN A 293 18.75 17.20 3.03
C ASN A 293 19.55 16.14 3.82
N ILE A 294 18.87 15.53 4.79
CA ILE A 294 19.37 14.41 5.57
C ILE A 294 18.88 13.11 4.91
N THR A 295 19.73 12.10 4.90
CA THR A 295 19.33 10.74 4.54
C THR A 295 19.20 9.93 5.82
N HIS A 296 17.99 9.45 6.07
CA HIS A 296 17.68 8.57 7.19
C HIS A 296 18.05 7.12 6.87
N CYS A 297 17.97 6.22 7.86
CA CYS A 297 18.15 4.79 7.59
C CYS A 297 17.06 4.29 6.64
N GLY A 298 17.35 3.21 5.91
CA GLY A 298 16.34 2.58 5.05
C GLY A 298 15.12 2.13 5.84
N VAL A 299 13.95 2.28 5.25
CA VAL A 299 12.66 1.94 5.88
C VAL A 299 12.54 0.46 6.25
N ILE A 300 13.26 -0.42 5.55
CA ILE A 300 13.39 -1.83 5.95
C ILE A 300 14.04 -1.98 7.34
N VAL A 301 15.01 -1.13 7.67
CA VAL A 301 15.64 -1.13 9.01
C VAL A 301 14.67 -0.60 10.05
N LEU A 302 13.93 0.46 9.71
CA LEU A 302 12.87 0.99 10.56
C LEU A 302 11.82 -0.08 10.88
N ALA A 303 11.31 -0.78 9.88
CA ALA A 303 10.31 -1.83 10.04
C ALA A 303 10.80 -2.98 10.95
N GLN A 304 12.08 -3.38 10.83
CA GLN A 304 12.67 -4.43 11.65
C GLN A 304 12.81 -4.06 13.14
N THR A 305 12.63 -2.79 13.48
CA THR A 305 12.67 -2.37 14.89
C THR A 305 11.39 -2.77 15.64
N TYR A 306 10.26 -2.93 14.95
CA TYR A 306 8.94 -3.09 15.58
C TYR A 306 8.71 -2.02 16.67
N ASN A 307 9.06 -0.77 16.37
CA ASN A 307 9.00 0.33 17.30
C ASN A 307 8.13 1.45 16.77
N ASP A 308 6.92 1.54 17.29
CA ASP A 308 5.88 2.47 16.87
C ASP A 308 6.29 3.94 17.11
N ASP A 309 6.85 4.24 18.28
CA ASP A 309 7.31 5.58 18.60
C ASP A 309 8.43 6.03 17.64
N LEU A 310 9.36 5.13 17.34
CA LEU A 310 10.43 5.43 16.40
C LEU A 310 9.90 5.68 14.98
N ALA A 311 8.90 4.92 14.55
CA ALA A 311 8.28 5.11 13.24
C ALA A 311 7.57 6.47 13.15
N TYR A 312 6.84 6.84 14.19
CA TYR A 312 6.21 8.15 14.27
C TYR A 312 7.24 9.30 14.25
N HIS A 313 8.29 9.20 15.07
CA HIS A 313 9.37 10.21 15.13
C HIS A 313 10.19 10.27 13.83
N TYR A 314 10.34 9.16 13.12
CA TYR A 314 10.96 9.16 11.80
C TYR A 314 10.17 10.05 10.84
N GLY A 315 8.85 9.93 10.86
CA GLY A 315 7.95 10.80 10.11
C GLY A 315 8.04 12.27 10.54
N GLU A 316 8.05 12.54 11.84
CA GLU A 316 8.22 13.91 12.36
C GLU A 316 9.50 14.57 11.85
N ASN A 317 10.62 13.83 11.85
CA ASN A 317 11.89 14.34 11.34
C ASN A 317 11.82 14.71 9.85
N ASN A 318 11.19 13.87 9.03
CA ASN A 318 10.97 14.17 7.62
C ASN A 318 10.10 15.42 7.44
N GLY A 319 9.05 15.56 8.25
CA GLY A 319 8.19 16.73 8.25
C GLY A 319 8.91 18.01 8.71
N ASP A 320 9.76 17.94 9.72
CA ASP A 320 10.57 19.08 10.16
C ASP A 320 11.59 19.51 9.10
N GLU A 321 12.22 18.56 8.41
CA GLU A 321 13.11 18.88 7.28
C GLU A 321 12.37 19.58 6.13
N SER A 322 11.13 19.19 5.85
CA SER A 322 10.33 19.77 4.77
C SER A 322 10.19 21.28 4.93
N TYR A 323 9.97 21.74 6.16
CA TYR A 323 9.87 23.16 6.49
C TYR A 323 11.15 23.93 6.12
N TYR A 324 12.33 23.41 6.48
CA TYR A 324 13.62 24.05 6.19
C TYR A 324 13.97 24.01 4.70
N LEU A 325 13.49 22.99 3.98
CA LEU A 325 13.77 22.80 2.57
C LEU A 325 12.69 23.44 1.67
N ASN A 326 11.64 24.02 2.26
CA ASN A 326 10.49 24.55 1.56
C ASN A 326 9.84 23.51 0.63
N VAL A 327 9.54 22.34 1.21
CA VAL A 327 8.86 21.22 0.56
C VAL A 327 7.50 21.06 1.20
N ASP A 328 6.45 21.03 0.39
CA ASP A 328 5.08 20.99 0.87
C ASP A 328 4.53 19.55 0.87
N GLY A 329 4.96 18.73 -0.10
CA GLY A 329 4.48 17.38 -0.30
C GLY A 329 5.59 16.34 -0.46
N TRP A 330 5.25 15.10 -0.10
CA TRP A 330 6.18 14.00 -0.09
C TRP A 330 5.65 12.79 -0.87
N TYR A 331 6.40 12.36 -1.91
CA TYR A 331 6.10 11.14 -2.65
C TYR A 331 6.70 9.94 -1.94
N ALA A 332 6.17 9.64 -0.77
CA ALA A 332 6.45 8.52 0.10
C ALA A 332 5.37 8.47 1.22
N PRO A 333 5.35 7.43 2.07
CA PRO A 333 6.21 6.25 2.05
C PRO A 333 5.91 5.29 0.91
N ALA A 334 6.88 4.41 0.59
CA ALA A 334 6.73 3.37 -0.42
C ALA A 334 6.39 2.04 0.27
N VAL A 335 5.18 1.53 0.05
CA VAL A 335 4.61 0.40 0.81
C VAL A 335 4.40 -0.87 -0.01
N ASN A 336 5.06 -0.98 -1.17
CA ASN A 336 5.03 -2.23 -1.93
C ASN A 336 5.73 -3.37 -1.18
N MET A 337 5.53 -4.59 -1.65
CA MET A 337 5.96 -5.78 -0.93
C MET A 337 7.36 -6.24 -1.35
N HIS A 338 8.13 -6.77 -0.40
CA HIS A 338 9.32 -7.56 -0.69
C HIS A 338 8.90 -8.92 -1.25
N ARG A 339 8.50 -8.95 -2.51
CA ARG A 339 8.07 -10.19 -3.15
C ARG A 339 9.22 -11.15 -3.42
N THR A 340 10.36 -10.60 -3.83
CA THR A 340 11.59 -11.32 -4.09
C THR A 340 12.80 -10.50 -3.65
N ALA A 341 13.84 -11.18 -3.18
CA ALA A 341 15.10 -10.53 -2.83
C ALA A 341 15.79 -9.82 -4.00
N PHE A 342 15.38 -10.14 -5.22
CA PHE A 342 15.96 -9.61 -6.46
C PHE A 342 15.21 -8.40 -7.04
N SER A 343 14.17 -7.91 -6.37
CA SER A 343 13.55 -6.64 -6.76
C SER A 343 14.52 -5.49 -6.51
N GLY A 344 14.73 -4.66 -7.52
CA GLY A 344 15.70 -3.54 -7.45
C GLY A 344 15.29 -2.43 -6.49
N ARG A 345 14.05 -2.44 -5.98
CA ARG A 345 13.49 -1.40 -5.11
C ARG A 345 13.15 -1.85 -3.69
N ASN A 346 13.53 -3.06 -3.30
CA ASN A 346 13.29 -3.54 -1.92
C ASN A 346 13.89 -2.62 -0.84
N SER A 347 14.93 -1.84 -1.18
CA SER A 347 15.56 -0.90 -0.25
C SER A 347 14.64 0.24 0.21
N GLU A 348 13.59 0.54 -0.53
CA GLU A 348 12.62 1.59 -0.20
C GLU A 348 11.28 1.05 0.32
N TYR A 349 11.14 -0.27 0.44
CA TYR A 349 9.94 -0.95 0.95
C TYR A 349 10.19 -1.53 2.33
N TYR A 350 9.15 -1.65 3.14
CA TYR A 350 9.27 -1.98 4.56
C TYR A 350 9.48 -3.45 4.85
N SER A 351 8.70 -4.33 4.21
CA SER A 351 8.61 -5.74 4.60
C SER A 351 8.06 -6.63 3.48
N GLU A 352 8.21 -7.95 3.66
CA GLU A 352 7.43 -8.97 2.96
C GLU A 352 6.08 -9.24 3.65
N ASP A 353 5.89 -8.76 4.88
CA ASP A 353 4.65 -8.85 5.63
C ASP A 353 3.82 -7.58 5.43
N PRO A 354 2.60 -7.68 4.88
CA PRO A 354 1.75 -6.52 4.59
C PRO A 354 1.29 -5.79 5.84
N PHE A 355 1.11 -6.50 6.97
CA PHE A 355 0.75 -5.87 8.22
C PHE A 355 1.89 -5.01 8.77
N VAL A 356 3.11 -5.54 8.82
CA VAL A 356 4.28 -4.78 9.28
C VAL A 356 4.52 -3.56 8.40
N GLY A 357 4.48 -3.75 7.05
CA GLY A 357 4.66 -2.66 6.12
C GLY A 357 3.62 -1.55 6.30
N GLY A 358 2.36 -1.91 6.35
CA GLY A 358 1.25 -0.97 6.50
C GLY A 358 1.25 -0.26 7.86
N HIS A 359 1.47 -1.00 8.95
CA HIS A 359 1.46 -0.45 10.30
C HIS A 359 2.58 0.58 10.52
N ILE A 360 3.81 0.22 10.22
CA ILE A 360 4.96 1.12 10.40
C ILE A 360 4.84 2.35 9.48
N ALA A 361 4.45 2.15 8.22
CA ALA A 361 4.25 3.25 7.29
C ALA A 361 3.11 4.19 7.70
N SER A 362 2.02 3.67 8.27
CA SER A 362 0.92 4.51 8.76
C SER A 362 1.35 5.44 9.89
N LEU A 363 2.20 4.96 10.79
CA LEU A 363 2.77 5.78 11.87
C LEU A 363 3.72 6.84 11.33
N GLU A 364 4.51 6.52 10.33
CA GLU A 364 5.36 7.49 9.64
C GLU A 364 4.52 8.57 8.94
N CYS A 365 3.44 8.19 8.24
CA CYS A 365 2.50 9.14 7.65
C CYS A 365 1.95 10.12 8.70
N LYS A 366 1.52 9.60 9.86
CA LYS A 366 1.06 10.44 10.99
C LYS A 366 2.12 11.43 11.44
N GLY A 367 3.36 10.97 11.61
CA GLY A 367 4.48 11.83 11.99
C GLY A 367 4.71 12.96 11.01
N VAL A 368 4.78 12.64 9.72
CA VAL A 368 4.96 13.62 8.62
C VAL A 368 3.81 14.63 8.60
N ALA A 369 2.58 14.17 8.60
CA ALA A 369 1.40 15.03 8.53
C ALA A 369 1.26 15.93 9.75
N SER A 370 1.68 15.48 10.95
CA SER A 370 1.67 16.30 12.16
C SER A 370 2.52 17.58 12.04
N ARG A 371 3.48 17.58 11.11
CA ARG A 371 4.35 18.72 10.79
C ARG A 371 3.84 19.54 9.61
N GLY A 372 2.75 19.13 8.95
CA GLY A 372 2.09 19.87 7.90
C GLY A 372 2.53 19.53 6.48
N MET A 373 3.42 18.57 6.28
CA MET A 373 3.76 18.05 4.95
C MET A 373 2.70 17.03 4.52
N TYR A 374 2.12 17.19 3.34
CA TYR A 374 1.15 16.23 2.83
C TYR A 374 1.83 15.02 2.18
N VAL A 375 1.18 13.86 2.27
CA VAL A 375 1.76 12.54 1.99
C VAL A 375 1.07 11.88 0.80
N PHE A 376 1.87 11.34 -0.12
CA PHE A 376 1.41 10.48 -1.21
C PHE A 376 2.03 9.08 -1.06
N VAL A 377 1.24 8.15 -0.55
CA VAL A 377 1.69 6.75 -0.39
C VAL A 377 1.87 6.10 -1.76
N LYS A 378 3.01 5.42 -1.97
CA LYS A 378 3.39 4.86 -3.27
C LYS A 378 3.85 3.41 -3.16
N HIS A 379 3.98 2.64 -4.25
CA HIS A 379 3.52 2.92 -5.61
C HIS A 379 2.19 2.20 -5.83
N PHE A 380 1.12 2.90 -5.98
CA PHE A 380 -0.23 2.33 -6.08
C PHE A 380 -0.55 1.99 -7.54
N ALA A 381 -0.57 0.69 -7.89
CA ALA A 381 -0.30 -0.44 -7.03
C ALA A 381 0.52 -1.51 -7.76
N VAL A 382 0.95 -2.54 -7.01
CA VAL A 382 1.62 -3.75 -7.49
C VAL A 382 2.93 -3.51 -8.24
N ASN A 383 3.70 -2.51 -7.84
CA ASN A 383 5.04 -2.26 -8.36
C ASN A 383 6.10 -3.03 -7.55
N ASP A 384 5.97 -4.35 -7.50
CA ASP A 384 6.82 -5.23 -6.68
C ASP A 384 7.94 -5.90 -7.49
N GLN A 385 8.09 -5.52 -8.77
CA GLN A 385 9.10 -6.04 -9.69
C GLN A 385 9.66 -4.91 -10.56
N GLU A 386 10.98 -4.84 -10.69
CA GLU A 386 11.68 -3.86 -11.53
C GLU A 386 12.31 -4.48 -12.79
N ASN A 387 12.41 -5.81 -12.88
CA ASN A 387 12.93 -6.48 -14.06
C ASN A 387 12.07 -6.16 -15.28
N HIS A 388 12.72 -5.70 -16.33
CA HIS A 388 12.07 -5.31 -17.61
C HIS A 388 11.17 -4.06 -17.54
N ARG A 389 11.24 -3.28 -16.46
CA ARG A 389 10.61 -1.98 -16.41
C ARG A 389 11.37 -0.98 -17.28
N GLY A 390 10.64 -0.21 -18.09
CA GLY A 390 11.19 0.78 -18.99
C GLY A 390 11.60 0.23 -20.35
N ASP A 391 12.10 1.12 -21.21
CA ASP A 391 12.47 0.78 -22.57
C ASP A 391 13.80 0.02 -22.61
N ARG A 392 13.71 -1.29 -22.74
CA ARG A 392 14.80 -2.14 -23.19
C ARG A 392 14.28 -3.03 -24.29
N ASP A 393 14.91 -2.99 -25.44
CA ASP A 393 14.54 -3.81 -26.60
C ASP A 393 13.09 -3.61 -27.08
N GLY A 394 12.55 -2.39 -26.97
CA GLY A 394 11.18 -2.06 -27.36
C GLY A 394 10.10 -2.57 -26.41
N GLN A 395 10.44 -2.83 -25.15
CA GLN A 395 9.48 -3.20 -24.09
C GLN A 395 9.27 -2.00 -23.17
N PHE A 396 8.02 -1.59 -22.99
CA PHE A 396 7.68 -0.35 -22.30
C PHE A 396 7.05 -0.55 -20.91
N SER A 397 6.68 -1.78 -20.54
CA SER A 397 6.00 -2.03 -19.28
C SER A 397 6.06 -3.49 -18.84
N ILE A 398 5.71 -3.72 -17.60
CA ILE A 398 5.56 -5.03 -16.99
C ILE A 398 4.06 -5.31 -16.85
N ALA A 399 3.62 -6.48 -17.32
CA ALA A 399 2.29 -6.97 -17.01
C ALA A 399 2.33 -7.74 -15.69
N THR A 400 1.54 -7.33 -14.74
CA THR A 400 1.40 -8.03 -13.45
C THR A 400 0.05 -8.74 -13.40
N PHE A 401 0.08 -10.05 -13.12
CA PHE A 401 -1.11 -10.86 -12.98
C PHE A 401 -1.27 -11.27 -11.52
N LEU A 402 -2.49 -11.14 -11.00
CA LEU A 402 -2.83 -11.55 -9.64
C LEU A 402 -4.34 -11.84 -9.55
N ASN A 403 -4.72 -12.64 -8.56
CA ASN A 403 -6.12 -12.79 -8.19
C ASN A 403 -6.54 -11.72 -7.17
N GLU A 404 -7.84 -11.53 -7.01
CA GLU A 404 -8.40 -10.52 -6.13
C GLU A 404 -7.99 -10.72 -4.66
N GLN A 405 -7.89 -11.98 -4.19
CA GLN A 405 -7.48 -12.27 -2.82
C GLN A 405 -6.04 -11.78 -2.56
N ALA A 406 -5.11 -12.15 -3.42
CA ALA A 406 -3.71 -11.71 -3.29
C ALA A 406 -3.60 -10.18 -3.38
N ALA A 407 -4.39 -9.56 -4.28
CA ALA A 407 -4.42 -8.11 -4.39
C ALA A 407 -4.81 -7.46 -3.06
N ARG A 408 -5.91 -7.88 -2.46
CA ARG A 408 -6.48 -7.25 -1.26
C ARG A 408 -5.73 -7.57 0.03
N GLU A 409 -5.35 -8.83 0.21
CA GLU A 409 -4.77 -9.29 1.48
C GLU A 409 -3.26 -9.03 1.58
N ILE A 410 -2.58 -8.85 0.44
CA ILE A 410 -1.13 -8.70 0.40
C ILE A 410 -0.74 -7.34 -0.19
N TYR A 411 -1.03 -7.10 -1.48
CA TYR A 411 -0.44 -5.98 -2.20
C TYR A 411 -1.11 -4.64 -1.92
N LEU A 412 -2.42 -4.61 -1.66
CA LEU A 412 -3.17 -3.40 -1.34
C LEU A 412 -3.32 -3.16 0.17
N LYS A 413 -3.13 -4.18 1.01
CA LYS A 413 -3.30 -4.06 2.46
C LYS A 413 -2.46 -2.95 3.09
N PRO A 414 -1.17 -2.77 2.77
CA PRO A 414 -0.39 -1.66 3.33
C PRO A 414 -0.95 -0.29 2.95
N PHE A 415 -1.44 -0.13 1.73
CA PHE A 415 -2.10 1.11 1.30
C PHE A 415 -3.39 1.36 2.08
N GLU A 416 -4.23 0.33 2.23
CA GLU A 416 -5.47 0.42 3.02
C GLU A 416 -5.17 0.86 4.46
N MET A 417 -4.17 0.26 5.10
CA MET A 417 -3.77 0.60 6.46
C MET A 417 -3.28 2.05 6.57
N CYS A 418 -2.52 2.54 5.60
CA CYS A 418 -2.08 3.94 5.58
C CYS A 418 -3.25 4.90 5.36
N ILE A 419 -4.15 4.60 4.42
CA ILE A 419 -5.28 5.48 4.06
C ILE A 419 -6.33 5.53 5.19
N LYS A 420 -6.56 4.40 5.87
CA LYS A 420 -7.53 4.28 6.97
C LYS A 420 -6.94 4.63 8.34
N THR A 421 -5.67 5.06 8.41
CA THR A 421 -5.11 5.50 9.68
C THR A 421 -5.78 6.78 10.17
N ASP A 422 -5.80 6.98 11.50
CA ASP A 422 -6.45 8.14 12.08
C ASP A 422 -5.83 9.45 11.60
N ASP A 423 -6.63 10.49 11.60
CA ASP A 423 -6.22 11.86 11.43
C ASP A 423 -5.26 12.29 12.55
N VAL A 424 -4.48 13.32 12.29
CA VAL A 424 -3.51 13.85 13.25
C VAL A 424 -3.73 15.33 13.53
N GLN A 425 -3.30 15.75 14.71
CA GLN A 425 -3.27 17.16 15.08
C GLN A 425 -2.01 17.83 14.52
N MET A 426 -2.21 18.75 13.59
CA MET A 426 -1.14 19.60 13.05
C MET A 426 -1.10 20.94 13.79
N ASN A 427 0.08 21.36 14.22
CA ASN A 427 0.30 22.70 14.75
C ASN A 427 0.57 23.70 13.61
N TYR A 428 -0.04 24.84 13.64
CA TYR A 428 0.19 25.90 12.66
C TYR A 428 0.13 27.30 13.27
N ALA A 429 0.76 28.26 12.59
CA ALA A 429 0.66 29.68 12.93
C ALA A 429 -0.62 30.24 12.34
N LYS A 430 -1.58 30.57 13.21
CA LYS A 430 -2.84 31.22 12.80
C LYS A 430 -2.63 32.72 12.71
N ASP A 431 -2.93 33.31 11.57
CA ASP A 431 -3.00 34.76 11.42
C ASP A 431 -4.20 35.32 12.20
N ASN A 432 -3.97 36.31 13.05
CA ASN A 432 -4.98 36.94 13.87
C ASN A 432 -5.65 38.13 13.14
N GLY A 433 -5.19 38.46 11.94
CA GLY A 433 -5.72 39.57 11.14
C GLY A 433 -5.23 41.00 11.57
N ASP A 434 -4.37 41.09 12.58
CA ASP A 434 -3.76 42.32 13.08
C ASP A 434 -2.24 42.38 12.86
N GLY A 435 -1.70 41.47 12.05
CA GLY A 435 -0.26 41.29 11.82
C GLY A 435 0.46 40.45 12.88
N THR A 436 -0.28 39.88 13.82
CA THR A 436 0.26 38.93 14.79
C THR A 436 -0.19 37.49 14.47
N TYR A 437 0.55 36.53 15.01
CA TYR A 437 0.25 35.10 14.86
C TYR A 437 0.11 34.43 16.22
N SER A 438 -0.78 33.46 16.31
CA SER A 438 -0.94 32.59 17.48
C SER A 438 -0.79 31.11 17.09
N ASN A 439 -0.32 30.31 18.03
CA ASN A 439 -0.30 28.86 17.81
C ASN A 439 -1.74 28.32 17.82
N ALA A 440 -2.05 27.53 16.84
CA ALA A 440 -3.31 26.82 16.74
C ALA A 440 -3.06 25.36 16.32
N THR A 441 -4.03 24.51 16.60
CA THR A 441 -4.02 23.11 16.13
C THR A 441 -5.18 22.87 15.19
N ARG A 442 -5.00 21.94 14.29
CA ARG A 442 -6.04 21.47 13.37
C ARG A 442 -5.88 19.98 13.15
N GLU A 443 -6.99 19.28 13.10
CA GLU A 443 -7.04 17.89 12.66
C GLU A 443 -6.97 17.83 11.13
N ILE A 444 -6.10 16.96 10.63
CA ILE A 444 -5.87 16.76 9.19
C ILE A 444 -5.67 15.28 8.90
N PRO A 445 -6.01 14.82 7.68
CA PRO A 445 -5.70 13.47 7.24
C PRO A 445 -4.20 13.19 7.27
N SER A 446 -3.84 11.99 7.73
CA SER A 446 -2.45 11.53 7.74
C SER A 446 -1.92 11.19 6.34
N VAL A 447 -2.81 10.87 5.41
CA VAL A 447 -2.50 10.59 4.00
C VAL A 447 -3.39 11.45 3.12
N THR A 448 -2.78 12.11 2.15
CA THR A 448 -3.50 13.04 1.25
C THR A 448 -3.80 12.40 -0.09
N GLY A 449 -2.98 11.46 -0.52
CA GLY A 449 -3.16 10.81 -1.80
C GLY A 449 -2.31 9.56 -1.96
N VAL A 450 -2.44 8.95 -3.13
CA VAL A 450 -1.65 7.81 -3.58
C VAL A 450 -0.98 8.14 -4.91
N MET A 451 0.16 7.52 -5.17
CA MET A 451 0.96 7.74 -6.38
C MET A 451 1.30 6.42 -7.04
#